data_44a10ad173db3480e6dcdac909f5dd24
#
_entry.id   44a10ad173db3480e6dcdac909f5dd24
#
_cell.length_a   1.000
_cell.length_b   1.000
_cell.length_c   1.000
_cell.angle_alpha   90.00
_cell.angle_beta   90.00
_cell.angle_gamma   90.00
#
_symmetry.space_group_name_H-M   'P 1'
#
loop_
_entity.id
_entity.type
_entity.pdbx_description
1 polymer ?
#
loop_
_entity_poly.entity_id
_entity_poly.type
_entity_poly.pdbx_seq_one_letter_code
_entity_poly.pdbx_strand_id
1 'polypeptide(L)'
;CTVDVGLMSIEFNCFDGKDCVSQSLSISNTGVNTSKLYRMEQFVDNFPKEDAHLTGEEIHKRLDEIEKIHTLYSPVKLGLAAAFACCGFTFLLGGGPIEMLFAFIAAGVGNIVRTKLIKHHFTLFLNIAASISIACLVYAICFNVAESVLGIAHVHEAGYICSMLFIIPGFPFITSGIDLAKLDLRSGLERLTYSIIIILVATMFAWIMALLLKLQPQDFTTIHMSKILLLVLRIITSFCGVFGFSIMFNSSIPMATTAACIGAVANTLRLELIDFTHMPYSVAAFIGALTAGLLASFIKSNNGYPRISLTVPS
;
A
#
# COMPACT_ATOMS: atom_id res chain seq x y z
N CYS A 1 11.53 6.70 -31.70
CA CYS A 1 11.98 5.93 -30.52
C CYS A 1 10.84 5.08 -30.00
N THR A 2 11.13 3.86 -29.62
CA THR A 2 10.22 2.95 -28.90
C THR A 2 10.79 2.65 -27.53
N VAL A 3 9.93 2.65 -26.53
CA VAL A 3 10.30 2.32 -25.14
C VAL A 3 9.39 1.20 -24.66
N ASP A 4 9.99 0.13 -24.18
CA ASP A 4 9.32 -1.01 -23.57
C ASP A 4 9.69 -1.07 -22.08
N VAL A 5 8.70 -0.92 -21.22
CA VAL A 5 8.88 -0.82 -19.77
C VAL A 5 8.37 -2.09 -19.10
N GLY A 6 9.28 -2.92 -18.59
CA GLY A 6 8.94 -4.06 -17.74
C GLY A 6 9.05 -3.72 -16.25
N LEU A 7 8.78 -4.71 -15.40
CA LEU A 7 8.94 -4.58 -13.95
C LEU A 7 10.41 -4.48 -13.52
N MET A 8 11.26 -5.25 -14.17
CA MET A 8 12.68 -5.41 -13.81
C MET A 8 13.64 -4.87 -14.88
N SER A 9 13.13 -4.43 -16.04
CA SER A 9 13.94 -3.92 -17.14
C SER A 9 13.22 -2.84 -17.92
N ILE A 10 13.99 -1.94 -18.49
CA ILE A 10 13.53 -0.95 -19.47
C ILE A 10 14.38 -1.12 -20.71
N GLU A 11 13.75 -1.26 -21.85
CA GLU A 11 14.39 -1.34 -23.15
C GLU A 11 13.98 -0.14 -24.00
N PHE A 12 14.93 0.54 -24.57
CA PHE A 12 14.62 1.60 -25.51
C PHE A 12 15.40 1.44 -26.81
N ASN A 13 14.75 1.75 -27.91
CA ASN A 13 15.32 1.75 -29.25
C ASN A 13 15.04 3.13 -29.88
N CYS A 14 16.05 3.82 -30.29
CA CYS A 14 15.95 5.10 -30.96
C CYS A 14 16.68 5.08 -32.30
N PHE A 15 16.00 5.52 -33.36
CA PHE A 15 16.55 5.61 -34.69
C PHE A 15 16.45 7.07 -35.17
N ASP A 16 17.55 7.67 -35.57
CA ASP A 16 17.62 9.07 -36.01
C ASP A 16 17.67 9.22 -37.55
N GLY A 17 17.47 8.14 -38.28
CA GLY A 17 17.54 8.10 -39.73
C GLY A 17 18.87 7.57 -40.28
N LYS A 18 19.91 7.47 -39.46
CA LYS A 18 21.23 6.91 -39.83
C LYS A 18 21.67 5.88 -38.78
N ASP A 19 21.63 6.26 -37.52
CA ASP A 19 22.10 5.43 -36.41
C ASP A 19 20.95 4.89 -35.61
N CYS A 20 21.08 3.65 -35.13
CA CYS A 20 20.15 3.00 -34.22
C CYS A 20 20.83 2.80 -32.87
N VAL A 21 20.30 3.41 -31.83
CA VAL A 21 20.75 3.22 -30.47
C VAL A 21 19.73 2.34 -29.76
N SER A 22 20.19 1.17 -29.30
CA SER A 22 19.38 0.24 -28.52
C SER A 22 20.06 0.00 -27.18
N GLN A 23 19.33 0.18 -26.08
CA GLN A 23 19.87 -0.03 -24.75
C GLN A 23 18.82 -0.71 -23.86
N SER A 24 19.29 -1.66 -23.06
CA SER A 24 18.50 -2.31 -22.03
C SER A 24 19.08 -1.98 -20.66
N LEU A 25 18.23 -1.52 -19.75
CA LEU A 25 18.57 -1.16 -18.38
C LEU A 25 17.87 -2.10 -17.42
N SER A 26 18.61 -2.67 -16.47
CA SER A 26 18.06 -3.48 -15.40
C SER A 26 17.64 -2.61 -14.21
N ILE A 27 16.43 -2.82 -13.71
CA ILE A 27 15.91 -2.14 -12.51
C ILE A 27 16.15 -3.04 -11.30
N SER A 28 17.06 -2.65 -10.44
CA SER A 28 17.45 -3.45 -9.27
C SER A 28 16.47 -3.33 -8.10
N ASN A 29 15.61 -2.31 -8.07
CA ASN A 29 14.71 -2.04 -6.94
C ASN A 29 13.32 -1.64 -7.45
N THR A 30 12.32 -2.46 -7.10
CA THR A 30 10.92 -2.25 -7.44
C THR A 30 10.11 -1.56 -6.33
N GLY A 31 10.78 -0.96 -5.35
CA GLY A 31 10.14 -0.26 -4.24
C GLY A 31 9.34 0.96 -4.68
N VAL A 32 8.20 1.18 -4.02
CA VAL A 32 7.33 2.34 -4.29
C VAL A 32 7.86 3.57 -3.56
N ASN A 33 8.04 4.68 -4.29
CA ASN A 33 8.40 5.98 -3.74
C ASN A 33 7.57 7.08 -4.41
N THR A 34 6.45 7.41 -3.79
CA THR A 34 5.50 8.40 -4.33
C THR A 34 6.05 9.82 -4.32
N SER A 35 7.00 10.15 -3.44
CA SER A 35 7.68 11.45 -3.46
C SER A 35 8.57 11.61 -4.68
N LYS A 36 9.30 10.57 -5.09
CA LYS A 36 10.06 10.57 -6.36
C LYS A 36 9.12 10.68 -7.55
N LEU A 37 8.03 9.91 -7.53
CA LEU A 37 7.01 9.95 -8.59
C LEU A 37 6.45 11.37 -8.75
N TYR A 38 6.11 12.03 -7.67
CA TYR A 38 5.60 13.41 -7.69
C TYR A 38 6.61 14.38 -8.30
N ARG A 39 7.88 14.30 -7.91
CA ARG A 39 8.93 15.17 -8.47
C ARG A 39 9.17 14.88 -9.94
N MET A 40 9.13 13.62 -10.35
CA MET A 40 9.27 13.24 -11.75
C MET A 40 8.08 13.74 -12.60
N GLU A 41 6.84 13.58 -12.12
CA GLU A 41 5.67 14.12 -12.82
C GLU A 41 5.76 15.66 -12.94
N GLN A 42 6.15 16.36 -11.88
CA GLN A 42 6.37 17.82 -11.95
C GLN A 42 7.41 18.21 -12.99
N PHE A 43 8.52 17.48 -13.05
CA PHE A 43 9.56 17.72 -14.05
C PHE A 43 9.01 17.53 -15.48
N VAL A 44 8.30 16.42 -15.72
CA VAL A 44 7.73 16.12 -17.05
C VAL A 44 6.65 17.13 -17.44
N ASP A 45 5.76 17.51 -16.53
CA ASP A 45 4.66 18.45 -16.80
C ASP A 45 5.17 19.89 -17.07
N ASN A 46 6.30 20.28 -16.45
CA ASN A 46 6.91 21.60 -16.62
C ASN A 46 7.89 21.64 -17.80
N PHE A 47 8.42 20.49 -18.24
CA PHE A 47 9.42 20.39 -19.28
C PHE A 47 9.06 21.15 -20.58
N PRO A 48 7.83 21.05 -21.12
CA PRO A 48 7.46 21.79 -22.33
C PRO A 48 7.36 23.29 -22.13
N LYS A 49 7.18 23.78 -20.89
CA LYS A 49 6.87 25.19 -20.59
C LYS A 49 8.09 25.97 -20.13
N GLU A 50 8.86 25.40 -19.22
CA GLU A 50 9.95 26.09 -18.50
C GLU A 50 11.32 25.48 -18.82
N ASP A 51 11.35 24.17 -19.08
CA ASP A 51 12.58 23.39 -19.14
C ASP A 51 13.00 23.00 -20.57
N ALA A 52 12.22 23.38 -21.59
CA ALA A 52 12.51 23.09 -23.01
C ALA A 52 13.84 23.72 -23.52
N HIS A 53 14.38 24.70 -22.80
CA HIS A 53 15.63 25.37 -23.13
C HIS A 53 16.84 24.81 -22.37
N LEU A 54 16.65 23.81 -21.52
CA LEU A 54 17.73 23.20 -20.75
C LEU A 54 18.69 22.42 -21.66
N THR A 55 19.98 22.56 -21.37
CA THR A 55 21.00 21.71 -21.98
C THR A 55 20.88 20.25 -21.47
N GLY A 56 21.44 19.31 -22.25
CA GLY A 56 21.45 17.90 -21.81
C GLY A 56 22.09 17.70 -20.44
N GLU A 57 23.14 18.45 -20.11
CA GLU A 57 23.80 18.37 -18.78
C GLU A 57 22.90 18.87 -17.65
N GLU A 58 22.12 19.93 -17.87
CA GLU A 58 21.17 20.43 -16.89
C GLU A 58 20.01 19.49 -16.67
N ILE A 59 19.53 18.82 -17.72
CA ILE A 59 18.51 17.78 -17.64
C ILE A 59 19.03 16.61 -16.78
N HIS A 60 20.24 16.12 -17.09
CA HIS A 60 20.87 15.05 -16.31
C HIS A 60 21.03 15.44 -14.84
N LYS A 61 21.48 16.65 -14.55
CA LYS A 61 21.62 17.15 -13.18
C LYS A 61 20.29 17.14 -12.41
N ARG A 62 19.19 17.60 -13.04
CA ARG A 62 17.85 17.56 -12.40
C ARG A 62 17.35 16.15 -12.17
N LEU A 63 17.55 15.24 -13.13
CA LEU A 63 17.19 13.84 -12.98
C LEU A 63 18.00 13.16 -11.86
N ASP A 64 19.30 13.45 -11.76
CA ASP A 64 20.17 12.99 -10.66
C ASP A 64 19.71 13.50 -9.28
N GLU A 65 19.23 14.75 -9.22
CA GLU A 65 18.67 15.30 -7.99
C GLU A 65 17.40 14.54 -7.56
N ILE A 66 16.53 14.18 -8.51
CA ILE A 66 15.33 13.38 -8.25
C ILE A 66 15.73 11.96 -7.84
N GLU A 67 16.74 11.37 -8.50
CA GLU A 67 17.22 10.02 -8.16
C GLU A 67 17.76 9.95 -6.73
N LYS A 68 18.46 10.98 -6.28
CA LYS A 68 19.05 11.09 -4.94
C LYS A 68 18.04 11.32 -3.82
N ILE A 69 16.75 11.48 -4.11
CA ILE A 69 15.72 11.59 -3.06
C ILE A 69 15.67 10.29 -2.28
N HIS A 70 16.15 10.32 -1.05
CA HIS A 70 16.13 9.19 -0.13
C HIS A 70 14.73 8.95 0.46
N THR A 71 14.59 7.83 1.16
CA THR A 71 13.38 7.54 1.94
C THR A 71 13.19 8.61 3.03
N LEU A 72 11.98 9.22 3.07
CA LEU A 72 11.65 10.29 4.02
C LEU A 72 11.56 9.80 5.47
N TYR A 73 11.36 8.50 5.67
CA TYR A 73 11.01 7.93 6.96
C TYR A 73 12.00 6.85 7.39
N SER A 74 12.32 6.86 8.69
CA SER A 74 13.11 5.81 9.32
C SER A 74 12.32 4.49 9.44
N PRO A 75 12.98 3.33 9.60
CA PRO A 75 12.29 2.05 9.78
C PRO A 75 11.26 2.03 10.92
N VAL A 76 11.54 2.75 12.00
CA VAL A 76 10.60 2.87 13.14
C VAL A 76 9.36 3.66 12.75
N LYS A 77 9.52 4.79 12.02
CA LYS A 77 8.38 5.57 11.53
C LYS A 77 7.53 4.77 10.54
N LEU A 78 8.16 3.98 9.66
CA LEU A 78 7.46 3.07 8.75
C LEU A 78 6.74 1.94 9.51
N GLY A 79 7.33 1.44 10.60
CA GLY A 79 6.67 0.49 11.49
C GLY A 79 5.43 1.06 12.16
N LEU A 80 5.53 2.29 12.70
CA LEU A 80 4.37 2.99 13.27
C LEU A 80 3.29 3.27 12.21
N ALA A 81 3.67 3.63 11.00
CA ALA A 81 2.74 3.83 9.90
C ALA A 81 1.97 2.55 9.57
N ALA A 82 2.66 1.40 9.49
CA ALA A 82 2.04 0.10 9.30
C ALA A 82 1.13 -0.29 10.48
N ALA A 83 1.54 0.02 11.71
CA ALA A 83 0.74 -0.20 12.91
C ALA A 83 -0.61 0.55 12.83
N PHE A 84 -0.58 1.85 12.51
CA PHE A 84 -1.80 2.64 12.32
C PHE A 84 -2.64 2.16 11.14
N ALA A 85 -1.99 1.80 10.03
CA ALA A 85 -2.68 1.25 8.85
C ALA A 85 -3.44 -0.02 9.19
N CYS A 86 -2.76 -1.01 9.74
CA CYS A 86 -3.38 -2.30 10.09
C CYS A 86 -4.44 -2.16 11.19
N CYS A 87 -4.20 -1.34 12.21
CA CYS A 87 -5.17 -1.04 13.25
C CYS A 87 -6.46 -0.42 12.68
N GLY A 88 -6.35 0.59 11.81
CA GLY A 88 -7.50 1.22 11.17
C GLY A 88 -8.30 0.23 10.32
N PHE A 89 -7.60 -0.52 9.46
CA PHE A 89 -8.26 -1.53 8.62
C PHE A 89 -8.82 -2.71 9.42
N THR A 90 -8.25 -3.06 10.58
CA THR A 90 -8.86 -4.06 11.48
C THR A 90 -10.27 -3.66 11.86
N PHE A 91 -10.50 -2.42 12.25
CA PHE A 91 -11.83 -1.92 12.55
C PHE A 91 -12.77 -1.94 11.34
N LEU A 92 -12.28 -1.50 10.17
CA LEU A 92 -13.08 -1.49 8.93
C LEU A 92 -13.48 -2.88 8.45
N LEU A 93 -12.71 -3.91 8.83
CA LEU A 93 -13.00 -5.32 8.56
C LEU A 93 -13.91 -5.97 9.62
N GLY A 94 -14.26 -5.24 10.67
CA GLY A 94 -15.17 -5.70 11.72
C GLY A 94 -14.49 -6.09 13.03
N GLY A 95 -13.16 -5.93 13.14
CA GLY A 95 -12.42 -6.21 14.36
C GLY A 95 -12.70 -5.20 15.47
N GLY A 96 -12.65 -5.65 16.73
CA GLY A 96 -12.87 -4.85 17.91
C GLY A 96 -11.61 -4.13 18.42
N PRO A 97 -11.74 -3.41 19.55
CA PRO A 97 -10.61 -2.67 20.14
C PRO A 97 -9.43 -3.57 20.53
N ILE A 98 -9.68 -4.81 20.90
CA ILE A 98 -8.66 -5.79 21.29
C ILE A 98 -7.85 -6.21 20.06
N GLU A 99 -8.52 -6.60 18.98
CA GLU A 99 -7.91 -6.97 17.71
C GLU A 99 -7.15 -5.78 17.12
N MET A 100 -7.71 -4.57 17.23
CA MET A 100 -7.05 -3.34 16.79
C MET A 100 -5.72 -3.11 17.51
N LEU A 101 -5.70 -3.28 18.84
CA LEU A 101 -4.49 -3.09 19.66
C LEU A 101 -3.42 -4.13 19.31
N PHE A 102 -3.81 -5.40 19.20
CA PHE A 102 -2.86 -6.47 18.91
C PHE A 102 -2.34 -6.37 17.48
N ALA A 103 -3.22 -6.05 16.52
CA ALA A 103 -2.81 -5.80 15.14
C ALA A 103 -1.87 -4.58 15.02
N PHE A 104 -2.09 -3.53 15.81
CA PHE A 104 -1.20 -2.38 15.89
C PHE A 104 0.23 -2.79 16.28
N ILE A 105 0.37 -3.52 17.38
CA ILE A 105 1.68 -3.96 17.88
C ILE A 105 2.34 -4.92 16.88
N ALA A 106 1.60 -5.92 16.44
CA ALA A 106 2.10 -6.99 15.58
C ALA A 106 2.53 -6.47 14.20
N ALA A 107 1.70 -5.65 13.56
CA ALA A 107 2.03 -5.05 12.27
C ALA A 107 3.21 -4.08 12.37
N GLY A 108 3.28 -3.29 13.45
CA GLY A 108 4.40 -2.39 13.68
C GLY A 108 5.73 -3.13 13.76
N VAL A 109 5.81 -4.17 14.57
CA VAL A 109 7.01 -5.01 14.70
C VAL A 109 7.32 -5.73 13.38
N GLY A 110 6.31 -6.35 12.74
CA GLY A 110 6.47 -7.05 11.47
C GLY A 110 7.04 -6.15 10.37
N ASN A 111 6.54 -4.91 10.25
CA ASN A 111 7.03 -3.98 9.25
C ASN A 111 8.42 -3.39 9.56
N ILE A 112 8.79 -3.23 10.83
CA ILE A 112 10.17 -2.87 11.22
C ILE A 112 11.15 -3.96 10.76
N VAL A 113 10.81 -5.22 10.98
CA VAL A 113 11.61 -6.37 10.52
C VAL A 113 11.70 -6.37 9.01
N ARG A 114 10.58 -6.22 8.30
CA ARG A 114 10.54 -6.11 6.83
C ARG A 114 11.50 -5.05 6.33
N THR A 115 11.43 -3.85 6.89
CA THR A 115 12.26 -2.72 6.45
C THR A 115 13.75 -2.97 6.70
N LYS A 116 14.10 -3.63 7.81
CA LYS A 116 15.49 -4.02 8.09
C LYS A 116 16.00 -5.08 7.12
N LEU A 117 15.19 -6.10 6.82
CA LEU A 117 15.55 -7.15 5.86
C LEU A 117 15.75 -6.60 4.45
N ILE A 118 14.91 -5.65 4.01
CA ILE A 118 15.12 -4.95 2.74
C ILE A 118 16.46 -4.21 2.72
N LYS A 119 16.80 -3.51 3.80
CA LYS A 119 18.10 -2.80 3.91
C LYS A 119 19.31 -3.73 3.83
N HIS A 120 19.17 -4.96 4.30
CA HIS A 120 20.22 -5.98 4.23
C HIS A 120 20.19 -6.81 2.95
N HIS A 121 19.42 -6.38 1.93
CA HIS A 121 19.31 -7.02 0.61
C HIS A 121 18.91 -8.50 0.65
N PHE A 122 18.10 -8.91 1.64
CA PHE A 122 17.53 -10.25 1.66
C PHE A 122 16.53 -10.44 0.53
N THR A 123 16.36 -11.69 0.09
CA THR A 123 15.43 -12.04 -0.98
C THR A 123 14.00 -11.68 -0.62
N LEU A 124 13.19 -11.38 -1.64
CA LEU A 124 11.77 -11.04 -1.47
C LEU A 124 11.03 -12.10 -0.65
N PHE A 125 11.24 -13.39 -0.97
CA PHE A 125 10.56 -14.49 -0.28
C PHE A 125 10.89 -14.55 1.20
N LEU A 126 12.17 -14.44 1.56
CA LEU A 126 12.60 -14.46 2.96
C LEU A 126 12.05 -13.24 3.71
N ASN A 127 12.04 -12.09 3.05
CA ASN A 127 11.50 -10.85 3.63
C ASN A 127 10.01 -10.99 3.98
N ILE A 128 9.19 -11.49 3.04
CA ILE A 128 7.75 -11.71 3.26
C ILE A 128 7.55 -12.76 4.35
N ALA A 129 8.20 -13.91 4.22
CA ALA A 129 8.06 -15.03 5.15
C ALA A 129 8.39 -14.63 6.59
N ALA A 130 9.56 -14.02 6.80
CA ALA A 130 9.99 -13.60 8.14
C ALA A 130 9.09 -12.50 8.72
N SER A 131 8.70 -11.52 7.90
CA SER A 131 7.85 -10.41 8.38
C SER A 131 6.47 -10.88 8.83
N ILE A 132 5.85 -11.79 8.07
CA ILE A 132 4.56 -12.37 8.41
C ILE A 132 4.68 -13.28 9.63
N SER A 133 5.67 -14.18 9.64
CA SER A 133 5.87 -15.08 10.77
C SER A 133 6.04 -14.32 12.08
N ILE A 134 6.81 -13.23 12.06
CA ILE A 134 7.00 -12.38 13.24
C ILE A 134 5.72 -11.64 13.61
N ALA A 135 4.97 -11.09 12.63
CA ALA A 135 3.71 -10.43 12.93
C ALA A 135 2.69 -11.41 13.56
N CYS A 136 2.52 -12.61 13.00
CA CYS A 136 1.66 -13.64 13.57
C CYS A 136 2.11 -14.07 14.98
N LEU A 137 3.42 -14.26 15.18
CA LEU A 137 3.97 -14.64 16.49
C LEU A 137 3.72 -13.56 17.54
N VAL A 138 3.99 -12.29 17.21
CA VAL A 138 3.73 -11.17 18.14
C VAL A 138 2.25 -11.05 18.46
N TYR A 139 1.37 -11.21 17.47
CA TYR A 139 -0.08 -11.24 17.70
C TYR A 139 -0.46 -12.34 18.67
N ALA A 140 0.01 -13.58 18.44
CA ALA A 140 -0.27 -14.71 19.31
C ALA A 140 0.27 -14.52 20.74
N ILE A 141 1.46 -13.93 20.90
CA ILE A 141 2.01 -13.60 22.22
C ILE A 141 1.11 -12.58 22.94
N CYS A 142 0.73 -11.48 22.25
CA CYS A 142 -0.18 -10.50 22.83
C CYS A 142 -1.51 -11.11 23.25
N PHE A 143 -2.06 -11.99 22.39
CA PHE A 143 -3.30 -12.69 22.66
C PHE A 143 -3.18 -13.60 23.89
N ASN A 144 -2.18 -14.50 23.94
CA ASN A 144 -1.97 -15.44 25.04
C ASN A 144 -1.72 -14.72 26.39
N VAL A 145 -0.97 -13.61 26.36
CA VAL A 145 -0.78 -12.79 27.56
C VAL A 145 -2.08 -12.17 28.02
N ALA A 146 -2.87 -11.62 27.10
CA ALA A 146 -4.15 -11.01 27.43
C ALA A 146 -5.19 -12.05 27.88
N GLU A 147 -5.20 -13.25 27.30
CA GLU A 147 -6.04 -14.36 27.73
C GLU A 147 -5.69 -14.77 29.18
N SER A 148 -4.41 -14.94 29.49
CA SER A 148 -3.95 -15.36 30.81
C SER A 148 -4.18 -14.32 31.91
N VAL A 149 -4.10 -13.03 31.58
CA VAL A 149 -4.20 -11.92 32.55
C VAL A 149 -5.62 -11.38 32.67
N LEU A 150 -6.33 -11.25 31.53
CA LEU A 150 -7.63 -10.59 31.45
C LEU A 150 -8.78 -11.57 31.17
N GLY A 151 -8.51 -12.85 30.92
CA GLY A 151 -9.52 -13.86 30.64
C GLY A 151 -10.28 -13.61 29.33
N ILE A 152 -9.60 -13.08 28.31
CA ILE A 152 -10.20 -12.74 27.01
C ILE A 152 -10.59 -14.02 26.27
N ALA A 153 -11.74 -14.02 25.62
CA ALA A 153 -12.24 -15.18 24.89
C ALA A 153 -11.45 -15.47 23.60
N HIS A 154 -11.38 -16.73 23.16
CA HIS A 154 -10.71 -17.19 21.93
C HIS A 154 -11.22 -16.54 20.63
N VAL A 155 -12.36 -15.89 20.67
CA VAL A 155 -12.96 -15.18 19.51
C VAL A 155 -12.06 -14.08 18.91
N HIS A 156 -11.11 -13.56 19.70
CA HIS A 156 -10.19 -12.50 19.27
C HIS A 156 -8.96 -13.00 18.50
N GLU A 157 -8.85 -14.30 18.23
CA GLU A 157 -7.74 -14.88 17.48
C GLU A 157 -7.69 -14.41 16.03
N ALA A 158 -8.84 -14.17 15.41
CA ALA A 158 -8.95 -13.83 13.98
C ALA A 158 -8.19 -12.54 13.56
N GLY A 159 -7.91 -11.67 14.51
CA GLY A 159 -7.19 -10.41 14.25
C GLY A 159 -5.75 -10.59 13.74
N TYR A 160 -5.16 -11.80 13.83
CA TYR A 160 -3.81 -12.05 13.27
C TYR A 160 -3.77 -11.81 11.76
N ILE A 161 -4.87 -12.05 11.03
CA ILE A 161 -4.97 -11.78 9.59
C ILE A 161 -4.78 -10.28 9.32
N CYS A 162 -5.36 -9.44 10.16
CA CYS A 162 -5.24 -7.99 10.01
C CYS A 162 -3.83 -7.49 10.31
N SER A 163 -3.06 -8.21 11.15
CA SER A 163 -1.70 -7.83 11.52
C SER A 163 -0.70 -7.91 10.35
N MET A 164 -1.04 -8.59 9.25
CA MET A 164 -0.18 -8.75 8.07
C MET A 164 -0.63 -7.97 6.83
N LEU A 165 -1.65 -7.10 6.95
CA LEU A 165 -2.16 -6.30 5.83
C LEU A 165 -1.08 -5.41 5.19
N PHE A 166 -0.03 -5.04 5.93
CA PHE A 166 1.09 -4.24 5.42
C PHE A 166 1.92 -4.95 4.33
N ILE A 167 1.73 -6.25 4.11
CA ILE A 167 2.40 -7.03 3.06
C ILE A 167 1.62 -6.98 1.73
N ILE A 168 0.33 -6.69 1.77
CA ILE A 168 -0.52 -6.74 0.58
C ILE A 168 0.04 -5.78 -0.50
N PRO A 169 0.32 -6.29 -1.71
CA PRO A 169 0.94 -5.53 -2.78
C PRO A 169 -0.10 -4.68 -3.54
N GLY A 170 -0.80 -3.78 -2.84
CA GLY A 170 -1.87 -2.98 -3.43
C GLY A 170 -1.38 -2.10 -4.59
N PHE A 171 -0.19 -1.50 -4.46
CA PHE A 171 0.36 -0.64 -5.50
C PHE A 171 0.63 -1.39 -6.81
N PRO A 172 1.41 -2.50 -6.85
CA PRO A 172 1.60 -3.25 -8.08
C PRO A 172 0.31 -3.87 -8.63
N PHE A 173 -0.66 -4.21 -7.80
CA PHE A 173 -1.96 -4.70 -8.27
C PHE A 173 -2.73 -3.65 -9.07
N ILE A 174 -2.86 -2.44 -8.53
CA ILE A 174 -3.61 -1.36 -9.20
C ILE A 174 -2.87 -0.90 -10.45
N THR A 175 -1.54 -0.76 -10.39
CA THR A 175 -0.75 -0.40 -11.57
C THR A 175 -0.82 -1.46 -12.67
N SER A 176 -0.78 -2.74 -12.32
CA SER A 176 -1.01 -3.84 -13.26
C SER A 176 -2.35 -3.71 -13.98
N GLY A 177 -3.44 -3.46 -13.23
CA GLY A 177 -4.77 -3.26 -13.82
C GLY A 177 -4.82 -2.06 -14.78
N ILE A 178 -4.13 -0.97 -14.45
CA ILE A 178 -4.05 0.21 -15.31
C ILE A 178 -3.26 -0.09 -16.59
N ASP A 179 -2.13 -0.79 -16.48
CA ASP A 179 -1.30 -1.15 -17.63
C ASP A 179 -2.06 -2.09 -18.57
N LEU A 180 -2.73 -3.13 -18.02
CA LEU A 180 -3.58 -4.02 -18.81
C LEU A 180 -4.73 -3.29 -19.50
N ALA A 181 -5.37 -2.34 -18.83
CA ALA A 181 -6.42 -1.52 -19.42
C ALA A 181 -5.92 -0.62 -20.56
N LYS A 182 -4.63 -0.27 -20.56
CA LYS A 182 -3.96 0.47 -21.63
C LYS A 182 -3.36 -0.42 -22.72
N LEU A 183 -3.54 -1.74 -22.62
CA LEU A 183 -2.96 -2.76 -23.50
C LEU A 183 -1.42 -2.85 -23.41
N ASP A 184 -0.82 -2.33 -22.38
CA ASP A 184 0.58 -2.62 -22.04
C ASP A 184 0.65 -3.97 -21.32
N LEU A 185 0.57 -5.03 -22.13
CA LEU A 185 0.42 -6.39 -21.63
C LEU A 185 1.68 -6.87 -20.90
N ARG A 186 2.88 -6.48 -21.37
CA ARG A 186 4.14 -6.91 -20.76
C ARG A 186 4.23 -6.38 -19.34
N SER A 187 4.18 -5.07 -19.17
CA SER A 187 4.23 -4.39 -17.87
C SER A 187 3.13 -4.88 -16.93
N GLY A 188 1.89 -4.96 -17.45
CA GLY A 188 0.72 -5.39 -16.69
C GLY A 188 0.82 -6.82 -16.18
N LEU A 189 1.21 -7.77 -17.02
CA LEU A 189 1.34 -9.19 -16.63
C LEU A 189 2.52 -9.42 -15.67
N GLU A 190 3.66 -8.76 -15.88
CA GLU A 190 4.81 -8.86 -14.98
C GLU A 190 4.43 -8.38 -13.56
N ARG A 191 3.76 -7.22 -13.43
CA ARG A 191 3.31 -6.67 -12.15
C ARG A 191 2.21 -7.52 -11.50
N LEU A 192 1.29 -8.07 -12.30
CA LEU A 192 0.26 -8.97 -11.80
C LEU A 192 0.88 -10.24 -11.23
N THR A 193 1.77 -10.87 -11.98
CA THR A 193 2.48 -12.08 -11.55
C THR A 193 3.29 -11.82 -10.27
N TYR A 194 4.02 -10.71 -10.21
CA TYR A 194 4.74 -10.29 -9.02
C TYR A 194 3.82 -10.16 -7.79
N SER A 195 2.65 -9.53 -7.97
CA SER A 195 1.67 -9.36 -6.91
C SER A 195 1.06 -10.68 -6.44
N ILE A 196 0.74 -11.57 -7.39
CA ILE A 196 0.22 -12.92 -7.08
C ILE A 196 1.25 -13.72 -6.28
N ILE A 197 2.53 -13.68 -6.68
CA ILE A 197 3.61 -14.37 -5.96
C ILE A 197 3.71 -13.86 -4.51
N ILE A 198 3.67 -12.54 -4.29
CA ILE A 198 3.69 -11.97 -2.94
C ILE A 198 2.54 -12.51 -2.10
N ILE A 199 1.32 -12.52 -2.65
CA ILE A 199 0.13 -13.00 -1.92
C ILE A 199 0.22 -14.50 -1.65
N LEU A 200 0.65 -15.32 -2.61
CA LEU A 200 0.80 -16.75 -2.41
C LEU A 200 1.80 -17.07 -1.29
N VAL A 201 2.95 -16.41 -1.30
CA VAL A 201 3.95 -16.59 -0.23
C VAL A 201 3.40 -16.09 1.10
N ALA A 202 2.75 -14.93 1.11
CA ALA A 202 2.15 -14.35 2.31
C ALA A 202 1.09 -15.27 2.93
N THR A 203 0.16 -15.76 2.14
CA THR A 203 -0.91 -16.66 2.61
C THR A 203 -0.36 -18.01 3.07
N MET A 204 0.63 -18.55 2.37
CA MET A 204 1.27 -19.81 2.76
C MET A 204 1.93 -19.69 4.14
N PHE A 205 2.73 -18.65 4.38
CA PHE A 205 3.37 -18.44 5.69
C PHE A 205 2.38 -18.07 6.79
N ALA A 206 1.34 -17.29 6.47
CA ALA A 206 0.24 -17.02 7.40
C ALA A 206 -0.47 -18.30 7.83
N TRP A 207 -0.76 -19.19 6.89
CA TRP A 207 -1.39 -20.48 7.17
C TRP A 207 -0.49 -21.40 7.98
N ILE A 208 0.80 -21.51 7.63
CA ILE A 208 1.78 -22.28 8.42
C ILE A 208 1.84 -21.76 9.86
N MET A 209 1.91 -20.43 10.04
CA MET A 209 1.94 -19.84 11.38
C MET A 209 0.63 -20.07 12.15
N ALA A 210 -0.52 -20.00 11.48
CA ALA A 210 -1.81 -20.31 12.09
C ALA A 210 -1.86 -21.77 12.61
N LEU A 211 -1.35 -22.72 11.81
CA LEU A 211 -1.26 -24.13 12.24
C LEU A 211 -0.31 -24.33 13.43
N LEU A 212 0.88 -23.72 13.37
CA LEU A 212 1.89 -23.84 14.43
C LEU A 212 1.43 -23.21 15.75
N LEU A 213 0.77 -22.06 15.68
CA LEU A 213 0.29 -21.30 16.83
C LEU A 213 -1.13 -21.67 17.23
N LYS A 214 -1.78 -22.61 16.50
CA LYS A 214 -3.17 -23.05 16.68
C LYS A 214 -4.19 -21.92 16.63
N LEU A 215 -3.92 -20.87 15.85
CA LEU A 215 -4.84 -19.75 15.65
C LEU A 215 -5.98 -20.16 14.70
N GLN A 216 -7.21 -19.79 15.05
CA GLN A 216 -8.38 -20.10 14.23
C GLN A 216 -8.87 -18.83 13.54
N PRO A 217 -9.00 -18.82 12.20
CA PRO A 217 -9.62 -17.72 11.47
C PRO A 217 -11.14 -17.81 11.65
N GLN A 218 -11.65 -17.17 12.70
CA GLN A 218 -13.09 -17.04 12.94
C GLN A 218 -13.58 -15.67 12.47
N ASP A 219 -14.88 -15.52 12.26
CA ASP A 219 -15.48 -14.22 12.00
C ASP A 219 -15.37 -13.33 13.24
N PHE A 220 -15.18 -12.03 13.01
CA PHE A 220 -15.14 -11.06 14.10
C PHE A 220 -16.50 -10.99 14.83
N THR A 221 -16.44 -10.77 16.13
CA THR A 221 -17.66 -10.53 16.92
C THR A 221 -18.34 -9.23 16.49
N THR A 222 -19.64 -9.30 16.24
CA THR A 222 -20.44 -8.12 15.91
C THR A 222 -20.44 -7.14 17.08
N ILE A 223 -19.90 -5.95 16.87
CA ILE A 223 -19.89 -4.91 17.88
C ILE A 223 -21.16 -4.09 17.74
N HIS A 224 -22.00 -4.13 18.77
CA HIS A 224 -23.22 -3.32 18.85
C HIS A 224 -22.88 -1.88 19.25
N MET A 225 -22.84 -0.98 18.28
CA MET A 225 -22.63 0.45 18.48
C MET A 225 -23.79 1.27 17.91
N SER A 226 -23.95 2.50 18.41
CA SER A 226 -24.89 3.45 17.77
C SER A 226 -24.42 3.77 16.36
N LYS A 227 -25.36 3.94 15.41
CA LYS A 227 -25.04 4.22 13.99
C LYS A 227 -24.14 5.45 13.82
N ILE A 228 -24.36 6.49 14.63
CA ILE A 228 -23.56 7.72 14.59
C ILE A 228 -22.13 7.46 15.05
N LEU A 229 -21.94 6.71 16.15
CA LEU A 229 -20.60 6.36 16.64
C LEU A 229 -19.86 5.51 15.63
N LEU A 230 -20.52 4.52 15.02
CA LEU A 230 -19.95 3.66 13.98
C LEU A 230 -19.49 4.49 12.77
N LEU A 231 -20.30 5.43 12.29
CA LEU A 231 -19.95 6.34 11.19
C LEU A 231 -18.70 7.18 11.53
N VAL A 232 -18.65 7.78 12.71
CA VAL A 232 -17.51 8.60 13.14
C VAL A 232 -16.25 7.75 13.24
N LEU A 233 -16.34 6.56 13.82
CA LEU A 233 -15.20 5.64 13.91
C LEU A 233 -14.72 5.16 12.54
N ARG A 234 -15.63 4.87 11.59
CA ARG A 234 -15.29 4.52 10.21
C ARG A 234 -14.48 5.65 9.53
N ILE A 235 -14.90 6.89 9.70
CA ILE A 235 -14.19 8.05 9.14
C ILE A 235 -12.77 8.13 9.75
N ILE A 236 -12.65 8.05 11.07
CA ILE A 236 -11.36 8.16 11.77
C ILE A 236 -10.44 7.00 11.40
N THR A 237 -10.92 5.78 11.45
CA THR A 237 -10.12 4.58 11.17
C THR A 237 -9.74 4.49 9.69
N SER A 238 -10.62 4.89 8.77
CA SER A 238 -10.28 5.00 7.35
C SER A 238 -9.20 6.04 7.12
N PHE A 239 -9.31 7.21 7.73
CA PHE A 239 -8.27 8.24 7.65
C PHE A 239 -6.93 7.74 8.16
N CYS A 240 -6.88 7.17 9.38
CA CYS A 240 -5.65 6.64 9.97
C CYS A 240 -5.06 5.50 9.14
N GLY A 241 -5.91 4.60 8.63
CA GLY A 241 -5.50 3.46 7.82
C GLY A 241 -4.82 3.90 6.53
N VAL A 242 -5.48 4.76 5.77
CA VAL A 242 -4.97 5.28 4.50
C VAL A 242 -3.75 6.18 4.68
N PHE A 243 -3.73 7.01 5.73
CA PHE A 243 -2.57 7.82 6.08
C PHE A 243 -1.34 6.94 6.33
N GLY A 244 -1.50 5.88 7.13
CA GLY A 244 -0.43 4.92 7.41
C GLY A 244 0.12 4.25 6.14
N PHE A 245 -0.75 3.74 5.25
CA PHE A 245 -0.31 3.17 3.97
C PHE A 245 0.38 4.20 3.07
N SER A 246 -0.11 5.45 3.02
CA SER A 246 0.55 6.52 2.26
C SER A 246 1.97 6.79 2.74
N ILE A 247 2.17 6.84 4.05
CA ILE A 247 3.52 6.99 4.64
C ILE A 247 4.41 5.79 4.29
N MET A 248 3.86 4.56 4.29
CA MET A 248 4.62 3.37 3.87
C MET A 248 5.06 3.44 2.41
N PHE A 249 4.31 4.09 1.54
CA PHE A 249 4.69 4.36 0.14
C PHE A 249 5.60 5.58 -0.02
N ASN A 250 6.17 6.09 1.07
CA ASN A 250 7.07 7.23 1.09
C ASN A 250 6.43 8.53 0.58
N SER A 251 5.13 8.73 0.85
CA SER A 251 4.43 9.97 0.55
C SER A 251 4.83 11.08 1.52
N SER A 252 4.92 12.31 1.03
CA SER A 252 5.04 13.48 1.92
C SER A 252 3.79 13.64 2.80
N ILE A 253 3.95 14.24 3.97
CA ILE A 253 2.82 14.41 4.92
C ILE A 253 1.60 15.10 4.27
N PRO A 254 1.73 16.20 3.50
CA PRO A 254 0.57 16.81 2.85
C PRO A 254 -0.12 15.87 1.85
N MET A 255 0.66 15.12 1.06
CA MET A 255 0.12 14.16 0.09
C MET A 255 -0.56 12.98 0.81
N ALA A 256 0.04 12.46 1.89
CA ALA A 256 -0.54 11.41 2.71
C ALA A 256 -1.85 11.85 3.38
N THR A 257 -1.92 13.09 3.88
CA THR A 257 -3.15 13.66 4.45
C THR A 257 -4.25 13.79 3.40
N THR A 258 -3.91 14.24 2.21
CA THR A 258 -4.86 14.35 1.10
C THR A 258 -5.41 12.98 0.70
N ALA A 259 -4.54 11.98 0.55
CA ALA A 259 -4.97 10.60 0.29
C ALA A 259 -5.85 10.04 1.41
N ALA A 260 -5.51 10.33 2.67
CA ALA A 260 -6.29 9.92 3.84
C ALA A 260 -7.69 10.54 3.87
N CYS A 261 -7.84 11.80 3.48
CA CYS A 261 -9.16 12.44 3.34
C CYS A 261 -10.00 11.77 2.24
N ILE A 262 -9.40 11.45 1.09
CA ILE A 262 -10.07 10.72 0.01
C ILE A 262 -10.51 9.34 0.51
N GLY A 263 -9.61 8.59 1.15
CA GLY A 263 -9.90 7.27 1.67
C GLY A 263 -10.95 7.28 2.78
N ALA A 264 -10.95 8.30 3.64
CA ALA A 264 -11.99 8.47 4.65
C ALA A 264 -13.39 8.59 4.02
N VAL A 265 -13.52 9.36 2.93
CA VAL A 265 -14.78 9.49 2.21
C VAL A 265 -15.14 8.19 1.48
N ALA A 266 -14.21 7.63 0.70
CA ALA A 266 -14.46 6.48 -0.17
C ALA A 266 -14.77 5.19 0.62
N ASN A 267 -13.98 4.88 1.65
CA ASN A 267 -14.19 3.69 2.48
C ASN A 267 -15.45 3.80 3.34
N THR A 268 -15.70 4.98 3.93
CA THR A 268 -16.93 5.19 4.70
C THR A 268 -18.13 5.05 3.80
N LEU A 269 -18.14 5.69 2.63
CA LEU A 269 -19.23 5.56 1.66
C LEU A 269 -19.48 4.09 1.28
N ARG A 270 -18.42 3.34 0.98
CA ARG A 270 -18.51 1.91 0.66
C ARG A 270 -19.21 1.11 1.77
N LEU A 271 -18.80 1.32 3.02
CA LEU A 271 -19.33 0.57 4.17
C LEU A 271 -20.77 0.99 4.49
N GLU A 272 -21.10 2.28 4.41
CA GLU A 272 -22.46 2.76 4.62
C GLU A 272 -23.41 2.26 3.53
N LEU A 273 -22.98 2.18 2.26
CA LEU A 273 -23.78 1.57 1.19
C LEU A 273 -24.11 0.11 1.46
N ILE A 274 -23.17 -0.66 1.98
CA ILE A 274 -23.41 -2.07 2.35
C ILE A 274 -24.46 -2.14 3.47
N ASP A 275 -24.30 -1.35 4.52
CA ASP A 275 -25.15 -1.43 5.72
C ASP A 275 -26.58 -0.88 5.49
N PHE A 276 -26.71 0.23 4.73
CA PHE A 276 -28.03 0.86 4.51
C PHE A 276 -28.81 0.27 3.34
N THR A 277 -28.12 -0.10 2.27
CA THR A 277 -28.80 -0.54 1.03
C THR A 277 -28.71 -2.05 0.82
N HIS A 278 -28.02 -2.78 1.70
CA HIS A 278 -27.72 -4.20 1.54
C HIS A 278 -27.10 -4.54 0.17
N MET A 279 -26.33 -3.58 -0.37
CA MET A 279 -25.67 -3.71 -1.66
C MET A 279 -24.59 -4.79 -1.62
N PRO A 280 -24.40 -5.58 -2.70
CA PRO A 280 -23.30 -6.54 -2.77
C PRO A 280 -21.94 -5.87 -2.56
N TYR A 281 -21.04 -6.52 -1.81
CA TYR A 281 -19.72 -5.99 -1.49
C TYR A 281 -18.92 -5.52 -2.70
N SER A 282 -19.03 -6.23 -3.84
CA SER A 282 -18.35 -5.89 -5.09
C SER A 282 -18.85 -4.57 -5.70
N VAL A 283 -20.15 -4.32 -5.66
CA VAL A 283 -20.75 -3.08 -6.20
C VAL A 283 -20.39 -1.89 -5.31
N ALA A 284 -20.49 -2.05 -3.99
CA ALA A 284 -20.09 -1.01 -3.05
C ALA A 284 -18.59 -0.69 -3.16
N ALA A 285 -17.74 -1.71 -3.35
CA ALA A 285 -16.30 -1.52 -3.59
C ALA A 285 -16.03 -0.74 -4.89
N PHE A 286 -16.77 -1.05 -5.97
CA PHE A 286 -16.66 -0.32 -7.23
C PHE A 286 -17.04 1.17 -7.05
N ILE A 287 -18.14 1.47 -6.36
CA ILE A 287 -18.57 2.86 -6.08
C ILE A 287 -17.53 3.59 -5.22
N GLY A 288 -16.99 2.92 -4.18
CA GLY A 288 -15.93 3.49 -3.35
C GLY A 288 -14.68 3.81 -4.17
N ALA A 289 -14.21 2.87 -4.98
CA ALA A 289 -13.05 3.05 -5.84
C ALA A 289 -13.26 4.15 -6.90
N LEU A 290 -14.45 4.21 -7.51
CA LEU A 290 -14.82 5.27 -8.44
C LEU A 290 -14.79 6.64 -7.76
N THR A 291 -15.35 6.74 -6.55
CA THR A 291 -15.32 7.97 -5.75
C THR A 291 -13.90 8.41 -5.44
N ALA A 292 -13.04 7.48 -5.01
CA ALA A 292 -11.63 7.77 -4.76
C ALA A 292 -10.92 8.27 -6.04
N GLY A 293 -11.15 7.61 -7.16
CA GLY A 293 -10.57 7.99 -8.46
C GLY A 293 -11.00 9.38 -8.95
N LEU A 294 -12.28 9.70 -8.81
CA LEU A 294 -12.82 11.01 -9.18
C LEU A 294 -12.29 12.13 -8.28
N LEU A 295 -12.26 11.93 -6.96
CA LEU A 295 -11.71 12.88 -6.01
C LEU A 295 -10.21 13.11 -6.25
N ALA A 296 -9.44 12.04 -6.46
CA ALA A 296 -8.01 12.14 -6.77
C ALA A 296 -7.78 12.90 -8.10
N SER A 297 -8.64 12.69 -9.11
CA SER A 297 -8.54 13.40 -10.39
C SER A 297 -8.82 14.89 -10.24
N PHE A 298 -9.81 15.26 -9.44
CA PHE A 298 -10.12 16.64 -9.13
C PHE A 298 -8.99 17.34 -8.38
N ILE A 299 -8.41 16.66 -7.37
CA ILE A 299 -7.30 17.20 -6.57
C ILE A 299 -6.02 17.31 -7.40
N LYS A 300 -5.73 16.35 -8.32
CA LYS A 300 -4.59 16.48 -9.23
C LYS A 300 -4.66 17.77 -10.03
N SER A 301 -5.83 18.15 -10.53
CA SER A 301 -6.01 19.38 -11.29
C SER A 301 -5.65 20.64 -10.49
N ASN A 302 -5.82 20.61 -9.17
CA ASN A 302 -5.59 21.78 -8.30
C ASN A 302 -4.20 21.78 -7.64
N ASN A 303 -3.72 20.62 -7.19
CA ASN A 303 -2.52 20.51 -6.35
C ASN A 303 -1.34 19.80 -7.05
N GLY A 304 -1.54 19.25 -8.24
CA GLY A 304 -0.50 18.58 -9.03
C GLY A 304 -0.05 17.22 -8.47
N TYR A 305 -0.69 16.66 -7.44
CA TYR A 305 -0.31 15.35 -6.89
C TYR A 305 -0.63 14.20 -7.86
N PRO A 306 0.26 13.18 -7.99
CA PRO A 306 -0.01 12.02 -8.83
C PRO A 306 -1.31 11.32 -8.42
N ARG A 307 -2.20 11.05 -9.37
CA ARG A 307 -3.48 10.37 -9.07
C ARG A 307 -3.27 9.05 -8.36
N ILE A 308 -2.29 8.27 -8.82
CA ILE A 308 -1.99 6.95 -8.29
C ILE A 308 -1.53 7.00 -6.82
N SER A 309 -0.78 8.06 -6.45
CA SER A 309 -0.34 8.26 -5.07
C SER A 309 -1.49 8.59 -4.10
N LEU A 310 -2.61 9.08 -4.64
CA LEU A 310 -3.81 9.41 -3.87
C LEU A 310 -4.80 8.25 -3.84
N THR A 311 -4.92 7.46 -4.92
CA THR A 311 -5.94 6.39 -5.05
C THR A 311 -5.48 5.04 -4.50
N VAL A 312 -4.18 4.70 -4.59
CA VAL A 312 -3.72 3.38 -4.15
C VAL A 312 -3.81 3.18 -2.64
N PRO A 313 -3.47 4.17 -1.79
CA PRO A 313 -3.64 4.00 -0.35
C PRO A 313 -5.09 4.06 0.10
N SER A 314 -5.97 4.74 -0.66
CA SER A 314 -7.39 4.95 -0.33
C SER A 314 -8.27 3.79 -0.72
#